data_e30e4e9d61d0f7e1cf7823dbc51d64a0
#
_entry.id   e30e4e9d61d0f7e1cf7823dbc51d64a0
#
_cell.length_a   1.000
_cell.length_b   1.000
_cell.length_c   1.000
_cell.angle_alpha   90.00
_cell.angle_beta   90.00
_cell.angle_gamma   90.00
#
_symmetry.space_group_name_H-M   'P 1'
#
loop_
_entity.id
_entity.type
_entity.pdbx_description
1 polymer ?
#
loop_
_entity_poly.entity_id
_entity_poly.type
_entity_poly.pdbx_seq_one_letter_code
_entity_poly.pdbx_strand_id
1 'polypeptide(L)'
;MEEDFDIQEYMTNGVKTVVSDAVRATLKNPKEAVFMAKFAMASKKASDFRRKREDAGEHIPPFLISSITSSCNLHCAGCYSRSNQACNDDEPVNQLTGEQWGVIFSEADELGISFILLAGGEPLLRWDVMQEAAQHDNILFPIFTNGFFVHDKYLKLFDEHRNMIPIISIEGDRKKTDERRGEGVYDRVMNSMELLNKNGLIFGVSVTVTTQNMKEVYSREFTDKLVSLGCKAVIYVEFVPVTEEASDLAPGEKEREEMQENISRLRKEQPEMVFIAFPGDEKSSGGCVAAGRGFFHINSHGGAEP
;
A
#
# COMPACT_ATOMS: atom_id res chain seq x y z
N MET A 1 -8.54 -27.09 -23.66
CA MET A 1 -7.22 -26.47 -23.50
C MET A 1 -7.49 -25.28 -22.62
N GLU A 2 -7.11 -25.37 -21.34
CA GLU A 2 -7.03 -24.19 -20.50
C GLU A 2 -5.96 -23.33 -21.16
N GLU A 3 -6.31 -22.10 -21.55
CA GLU A 3 -5.31 -21.12 -21.94
C GLU A 3 -4.38 -20.95 -20.74
N ASP A 4 -3.09 -21.17 -20.93
CA ASP A 4 -2.08 -20.97 -19.89
C ASP A 4 -2.20 -19.52 -19.42
N PHE A 5 -2.60 -19.32 -18.16
CA PHE A 5 -2.77 -17.99 -17.57
C PHE A 5 -1.40 -17.32 -17.45
N ASP A 6 -1.15 -16.28 -18.26
CA ASP A 6 0.08 -15.50 -18.22
C ASP A 6 0.00 -14.46 -17.06
N ILE A 7 0.61 -14.81 -15.93
CA ILE A 7 0.66 -13.95 -14.76
C ILE A 7 1.46 -12.65 -15.01
N GLN A 8 2.51 -12.70 -15.82
CA GLN A 8 3.30 -11.51 -16.14
C GLN A 8 2.49 -10.53 -16.98
N GLU A 9 1.72 -11.01 -17.94
CA GLU A 9 0.81 -10.17 -18.70
C GLU A 9 -0.28 -9.60 -17.79
N TYR A 10 -0.87 -10.40 -16.92
CA TYR A 10 -1.87 -9.97 -15.96
C TYR A 10 -1.32 -8.90 -15.01
N MET A 11 -0.18 -9.17 -14.35
CA MET A 11 0.45 -8.22 -13.42
C MET A 11 0.90 -6.94 -14.14
N THR A 12 1.42 -7.06 -15.35
CA THR A 12 1.79 -5.92 -16.19
C THR A 12 0.57 -5.07 -16.54
N ASN A 13 -0.55 -5.68 -16.89
CA ASN A 13 -1.79 -4.98 -17.21
C ASN A 13 -2.43 -4.37 -15.95
N GLY A 14 -2.38 -5.07 -14.80
CA GLY A 14 -2.79 -4.55 -13.50
C GLY A 14 -2.00 -3.31 -13.11
N VAL A 15 -0.67 -3.37 -13.19
CA VAL A 15 0.21 -2.22 -12.94
C VAL A 15 -0.08 -1.08 -13.91
N LYS A 16 -0.23 -1.34 -15.21
CA LYS A 16 -0.59 -0.31 -16.20
C LYS A 16 -1.91 0.36 -15.88
N THR A 17 -2.91 -0.40 -15.44
CA THR A 17 -4.22 0.15 -15.05
C THR A 17 -4.09 1.06 -13.85
N VAL A 18 -3.44 0.61 -12.77
CA VAL A 18 -3.19 1.42 -11.57
C VAL A 18 -2.40 2.70 -11.91
N VAL A 19 -1.34 2.60 -12.72
CA VAL A 19 -0.56 3.77 -13.17
C VAL A 19 -1.41 4.72 -14.02
N SER A 20 -2.21 4.20 -14.94
CA SER A 20 -3.10 5.01 -15.78
C SER A 20 -4.15 5.75 -14.95
N ASP A 21 -4.76 5.08 -13.98
CA ASP A 21 -5.74 5.68 -13.07
C ASP A 21 -5.07 6.72 -12.16
N ALA A 22 -3.87 6.44 -11.65
CA ALA A 22 -3.08 7.39 -10.88
C ALA A 22 -2.70 8.63 -11.71
N VAL A 23 -2.26 8.45 -12.97
CA VAL A 23 -2.02 9.58 -13.89
C VAL A 23 -3.29 10.43 -14.03
N ARG A 24 -4.44 9.80 -14.29
CA ARG A 24 -5.74 10.51 -14.42
C ARG A 24 -6.10 11.26 -13.15
N ALA A 25 -5.94 10.64 -11.98
CA ALA A 25 -6.24 11.24 -10.68
C ALA A 25 -5.35 12.44 -10.35
N THR A 26 -4.15 12.52 -10.95
CA THR A 26 -3.13 13.55 -10.65
C THR A 26 -3.06 14.68 -11.68
N LEU A 27 -3.81 14.64 -12.78
CA LEU A 27 -3.74 15.61 -13.88
C LEU A 27 -3.92 17.08 -13.45
N LYS A 28 -4.60 17.33 -12.32
CA LYS A 28 -4.83 18.69 -11.80
C LYS A 28 -3.64 19.26 -11.03
N ASN A 29 -2.64 18.44 -10.68
CA ASN A 29 -1.43 18.86 -9.98
C ASN A 29 -0.22 18.70 -10.91
N PRO A 30 0.41 19.81 -11.39
CA PRO A 30 1.49 19.73 -12.38
C PRO A 30 2.71 18.93 -11.90
N LYS A 31 3.11 19.05 -10.63
CA LYS A 31 4.25 18.30 -10.07
C LYS A 31 3.98 16.79 -10.10
N GLU A 32 2.77 16.39 -9.67
CA GLU A 32 2.34 15.00 -9.67
C GLU A 32 2.21 14.44 -11.09
N ALA A 33 1.62 15.22 -12.00
CA ALA A 33 1.47 14.81 -13.39
C ALA A 33 2.83 14.57 -14.07
N VAL A 34 3.82 15.43 -13.82
CA VAL A 34 5.19 15.24 -14.33
C VAL A 34 5.85 14.00 -13.73
N PHE A 35 5.73 13.81 -12.42
CA PHE A 35 6.26 12.62 -11.76
C PHE A 35 5.61 11.34 -12.33
N MET A 36 4.29 11.28 -12.36
CA MET A 36 3.55 10.11 -12.83
C MET A 36 3.85 9.77 -14.30
N ALA A 37 4.06 10.78 -15.15
CA ALA A 37 4.46 10.55 -16.54
C ALA A 37 5.86 9.93 -16.64
N LYS A 38 6.83 10.41 -15.85
CA LYS A 38 8.19 9.82 -15.77
C LYS A 38 8.12 8.39 -15.21
N PHE A 39 7.37 8.19 -14.12
CA PHE A 39 7.20 6.88 -13.51
C PHE A 39 6.55 5.86 -14.46
N ALA A 40 5.54 6.28 -15.24
CA ALA A 40 4.92 5.42 -16.25
C ALA A 40 5.93 4.93 -17.31
N MET A 41 6.85 5.79 -17.74
CA MET A 41 7.92 5.41 -18.67
C MET A 41 8.93 4.45 -18.02
N ALA A 42 9.34 4.72 -16.77
CA ALA A 42 10.25 3.85 -16.02
C ALA A 42 9.62 2.47 -15.76
N SER A 43 8.36 2.43 -15.31
CA SER A 43 7.60 1.21 -15.06
C SER A 43 7.43 0.36 -16.34
N LYS A 44 7.20 1.01 -17.50
CA LYS A 44 7.14 0.30 -18.78
C LYS A 44 8.51 -0.34 -19.13
N LYS A 45 9.60 0.41 -19.00
CA LYS A 45 10.96 -0.12 -19.22
C LYS A 45 11.27 -1.30 -18.31
N ALA A 46 10.92 -1.18 -17.03
CA ALA A 46 11.06 -2.25 -16.04
C ALA A 46 10.23 -3.50 -16.41
N SER A 47 8.99 -3.31 -16.86
CA SER A 47 8.13 -4.40 -17.33
C SER A 47 8.71 -5.11 -18.55
N ASP A 48 9.24 -4.34 -19.53
CA ASP A 48 9.88 -4.92 -20.73
C ASP A 48 11.17 -5.69 -20.36
N PHE A 49 11.90 -5.23 -19.33
CA PHE A 49 13.06 -5.93 -18.79
C PHE A 49 12.66 -7.26 -18.14
N ARG A 50 11.68 -7.25 -17.22
CA ARG A 50 11.20 -8.47 -16.55
C ARG A 50 10.68 -9.50 -17.55
N ARG A 51 9.95 -9.06 -18.60
CA ARG A 51 9.48 -9.98 -19.64
C ARG A 51 10.63 -10.69 -20.36
N LYS A 52 11.72 -9.99 -20.66
CA LYS A 52 12.90 -10.61 -21.28
C LYS A 52 13.57 -11.64 -20.35
N ARG A 53 13.56 -11.38 -19.03
CA ARG A 53 14.08 -12.33 -18.05
C ARG A 53 13.17 -13.56 -17.93
N GLU A 54 11.87 -13.37 -17.95
CA GLU A 54 10.87 -14.45 -17.98
C GLU A 54 11.06 -15.34 -19.22
N ASP A 55 11.24 -14.76 -20.40
CA ASP A 55 11.54 -15.51 -21.64
C ASP A 55 12.85 -16.30 -21.53
N ALA A 56 13.77 -15.91 -20.66
CA ALA A 56 15.01 -16.62 -20.33
C ALA A 56 14.86 -17.62 -19.19
N GLY A 57 13.66 -17.79 -18.62
CA GLY A 57 13.38 -18.71 -17.51
C GLY A 57 13.66 -18.12 -16.13
N GLU A 58 13.79 -16.81 -16.01
CA GLU A 58 14.03 -16.12 -14.74
C GLU A 58 12.83 -15.26 -14.38
N HIS A 59 12.05 -15.71 -13.42
CA HIS A 59 10.87 -14.98 -12.93
C HIS A 59 11.26 -13.89 -11.92
N ILE A 60 10.87 -12.64 -12.20
CA ILE A 60 11.06 -11.49 -11.31
C ILE A 60 9.70 -10.88 -11.00
N PRO A 61 9.24 -10.87 -9.73
CA PRO A 61 7.99 -10.25 -9.36
C PRO A 61 8.06 -8.72 -9.51
N PRO A 62 6.99 -8.06 -9.95
CA PRO A 62 6.99 -6.60 -10.15
C PRO A 62 6.91 -5.78 -8.86
N PHE A 63 6.69 -6.42 -7.72
CA PHE A 63 6.30 -5.79 -6.48
C PHE A 63 6.95 -6.44 -5.27
N LEU A 64 7.33 -5.64 -4.26
CA LEU A 64 7.80 -6.10 -2.96
C LEU A 64 6.93 -5.52 -1.84
N ILE A 65 6.82 -6.27 -0.74
CA ILE A 65 6.38 -5.76 0.55
C ILE A 65 7.61 -5.74 1.47
N SER A 66 7.90 -4.61 2.09
CA SER A 66 9.05 -4.44 2.96
C SER A 66 8.58 -3.99 4.34
N SER A 67 8.68 -4.89 5.35
CA SER A 67 8.48 -4.55 6.75
C SER A 67 9.77 -3.98 7.32
N ILE A 68 9.94 -2.65 7.22
CA ILE A 68 11.22 -1.97 7.52
C ILE A 68 11.49 -1.79 9.00
N THR A 69 10.52 -2.06 9.87
CA THR A 69 10.65 -1.97 11.34
C THR A 69 9.66 -2.88 12.06
N SER A 70 10.06 -3.37 13.22
CA SER A 70 9.18 -4.05 14.18
C SER A 70 8.60 -3.09 15.26
N SER A 71 8.97 -1.80 15.25
CA SER A 71 8.49 -0.84 16.24
C SER A 71 7.26 -0.09 15.74
N CYS A 72 6.30 0.13 16.64
CA CYS A 72 5.10 0.92 16.37
C CYS A 72 4.66 1.69 17.61
N ASN A 73 4.22 2.92 17.40
CA ASN A 73 3.69 3.79 18.45
C ASN A 73 2.21 3.54 18.78
N LEU A 74 1.53 2.59 18.11
CA LEU A 74 0.13 2.23 18.37
C LEU A 74 -0.03 0.75 18.69
N HIS A 75 -1.14 0.43 19.40
CA HIS A 75 -1.55 -0.91 19.82
C HIS A 75 -2.93 -1.25 19.25
N CYS A 76 -3.03 -1.24 17.91
CA CYS A 76 -4.31 -1.46 17.24
C CYS A 76 -4.90 -2.83 17.56
N ALA A 77 -6.21 -2.89 17.84
CA ALA A 77 -6.93 -4.14 18.06
C ALA A 77 -6.87 -5.03 16.80
N GLY A 78 -6.52 -6.30 16.97
CA GLY A 78 -6.37 -7.25 15.88
C GLY A 78 -5.23 -6.90 14.92
N CYS A 79 -4.16 -6.26 15.40
CA CYS A 79 -2.98 -5.99 14.61
C CYS A 79 -2.24 -7.29 14.28
N TYR A 80 -2.20 -7.66 12.99
CA TYR A 80 -1.55 -8.87 12.52
C TYR A 80 -0.05 -8.93 12.92
N SER A 81 0.69 -7.84 12.72
CA SER A 81 2.13 -7.79 13.05
C SER A 81 2.40 -7.97 14.55
N ARG A 82 1.55 -7.39 15.44
CA ARG A 82 1.71 -7.58 16.89
C ARG A 82 1.35 -8.99 17.32
N SER A 83 0.27 -9.53 16.79
CA SER A 83 -0.20 -10.88 17.17
C SER A 83 0.78 -11.96 16.73
N ASN A 84 1.46 -11.76 15.60
CA ASN A 84 2.52 -12.67 15.12
C ASN A 84 3.92 -12.33 15.64
N GLN A 85 4.02 -11.43 16.65
CA GLN A 85 5.29 -11.01 17.27
C GLN A 85 6.28 -10.34 16.29
N ALA A 86 5.83 -9.97 15.09
CA ALA A 86 6.62 -9.22 14.12
C ALA A 86 6.70 -7.71 14.46
N CYS A 87 5.87 -7.25 15.41
CA CYS A 87 5.89 -5.90 15.95
C CYS A 87 5.72 -5.94 17.47
N ASN A 88 6.56 -5.22 18.20
CA ASN A 88 6.56 -5.11 19.66
C ASN A 88 6.91 -3.69 20.12
N ASP A 89 7.04 -3.49 21.44
CA ASP A 89 7.40 -2.21 22.05
C ASP A 89 8.90 -2.12 22.39
N ASP A 90 9.64 -3.21 22.17
CA ASP A 90 11.05 -3.27 22.48
C ASP A 90 11.85 -2.42 21.48
N GLU A 91 13.02 -1.95 21.92
CA GLU A 91 14.00 -1.38 21.01
C GLU A 91 14.37 -2.38 19.92
N PRO A 92 14.35 -1.99 18.63
CA PRO A 92 14.66 -2.90 17.55
C PRO A 92 16.10 -3.43 17.66
N VAL A 93 16.23 -4.74 17.74
CA VAL A 93 17.53 -5.40 17.82
C VAL A 93 17.82 -6.05 16.47
N ASN A 94 19.03 -5.80 15.94
CA ASN A 94 19.52 -6.43 14.68
C ASN A 94 18.64 -6.17 13.44
N GLN A 95 17.92 -5.06 13.39
CA GLN A 95 17.22 -4.66 12.17
C GLN A 95 18.20 -4.12 11.13
N LEU A 96 17.85 -4.29 9.86
CA LEU A 96 18.62 -3.67 8.77
C LEU A 96 18.70 -2.16 8.95
N THR A 97 19.90 -1.60 8.72
CA THR A 97 20.14 -0.15 8.69
C THR A 97 19.53 0.49 7.46
N GLY A 98 19.41 1.82 7.44
CA GLY A 98 19.01 2.55 6.22
C GLY A 98 19.89 2.21 5.02
N GLU A 99 21.23 2.18 5.19
CA GLU A 99 22.17 1.83 4.14
C GLU A 99 21.92 0.42 3.58
N GLN A 100 21.64 -0.57 4.43
CA GLN A 100 21.31 -1.93 4.00
C GLN A 100 20.01 -1.99 3.22
N TRP A 101 18.98 -1.24 3.64
CA TRP A 101 17.76 -1.09 2.86
C TRP A 101 18.03 -0.37 1.52
N GLY A 102 18.92 0.62 1.48
CA GLY A 102 19.35 1.29 0.25
C GLY A 102 19.95 0.32 -0.76
N VAL A 103 20.75 -0.67 -0.30
CA VAL A 103 21.27 -1.75 -1.16
C VAL A 103 20.11 -2.58 -1.73
N ILE A 104 19.15 -2.99 -0.90
CA ILE A 104 17.97 -3.76 -1.35
C ILE A 104 17.17 -2.97 -2.39
N PHE A 105 16.95 -1.67 -2.18
CA PHE A 105 16.23 -0.82 -3.14
C PHE A 105 16.99 -0.66 -4.46
N SER A 106 18.32 -0.57 -4.41
CA SER A 106 19.17 -0.52 -5.61
C SER A 106 19.08 -1.81 -6.41
N GLU A 107 19.20 -2.96 -5.77
CA GLU A 107 19.05 -4.27 -6.41
C GLU A 107 17.63 -4.47 -6.98
N ALA A 108 16.61 -4.01 -6.27
CA ALA A 108 15.23 -4.03 -6.74
C ALA A 108 15.03 -3.20 -8.02
N ASP A 109 15.62 -1.98 -8.09
CA ASP A 109 15.59 -1.13 -9.29
C ASP A 109 16.31 -1.82 -10.47
N GLU A 110 17.48 -2.42 -10.24
CA GLU A 110 18.23 -3.19 -11.26
C GLU A 110 17.43 -4.40 -11.78
N LEU A 111 16.67 -5.06 -10.92
CA LEU A 111 15.77 -6.16 -11.28
C LEU A 111 14.47 -5.68 -11.96
N GLY A 112 14.25 -4.38 -12.03
CA GLY A 112 13.05 -3.81 -12.63
C GLY A 112 11.80 -3.93 -11.75
N ILE A 113 11.96 -4.02 -10.43
CA ILE A 113 10.85 -3.94 -9.47
C ILE A 113 10.41 -2.48 -9.39
N SER A 114 9.14 -2.21 -9.70
CA SER A 114 8.63 -0.84 -9.82
C SER A 114 7.83 -0.36 -8.61
N PHE A 115 7.47 -1.27 -7.71
CA PHE A 115 6.69 -0.95 -6.51
C PHE A 115 7.27 -1.64 -5.30
N ILE A 116 7.53 -0.86 -4.24
CA ILE A 116 7.94 -1.41 -2.94
C ILE A 116 7.05 -0.81 -1.87
N LEU A 117 6.12 -1.60 -1.35
CA LEU A 117 5.28 -1.20 -0.23
C LEU A 117 6.09 -1.18 1.05
N LEU A 118 6.21 -0.01 1.68
CA LEU A 118 6.85 0.13 2.97
C LEU A 118 5.83 -0.04 4.09
N ALA A 119 6.06 -1.02 4.93
CA ALA A 119 5.20 -1.42 6.04
C ALA A 119 6.04 -1.82 7.27
N GLY A 120 5.45 -2.58 8.18
CA GLY A 120 6.08 -3.08 9.39
C GLY A 120 5.27 -2.71 10.61
N GLY A 121 5.89 -2.16 11.65
CA GLY A 121 5.21 -1.47 12.73
C GLY A 121 4.69 -0.12 12.24
N GLU A 122 5.44 0.98 12.47
CA GLU A 122 5.19 2.29 11.88
C GLU A 122 6.40 2.71 11.04
N PRO A 123 6.31 2.70 9.71
CA PRO A 123 7.45 2.99 8.83
C PRO A 123 8.06 4.38 9.03
N LEU A 124 7.24 5.38 9.39
CA LEU A 124 7.74 6.75 9.58
C LEU A 124 8.60 6.92 10.86
N LEU A 125 8.78 5.89 11.67
CA LEU A 125 9.83 5.84 12.70
C LEU A 125 11.24 5.68 12.10
N ARG A 126 11.36 5.16 10.88
CA ARG A 126 12.62 4.85 10.19
C ARG A 126 12.99 5.94 9.18
N TRP A 127 13.38 7.10 9.70
CA TRP A 127 13.81 8.21 8.87
C TRP A 127 15.00 7.86 7.97
N ASP A 128 15.94 7.09 8.46
CA ASP A 128 17.09 6.57 7.74
C ASP A 128 16.67 5.80 6.47
N VAL A 129 15.74 4.87 6.59
CA VAL A 129 15.21 4.08 5.46
C VAL A 129 14.39 4.96 4.50
N MET A 130 13.61 5.92 5.02
CA MET A 130 12.85 6.85 4.18
C MET A 130 13.77 7.70 3.30
N GLN A 131 14.93 8.11 3.83
CA GLN A 131 15.91 8.88 3.06
C GLN A 131 16.55 8.05 1.93
N GLU A 132 16.82 6.77 2.18
CA GLU A 132 17.31 5.86 1.14
C GLU A 132 16.23 5.60 0.07
N ALA A 133 15.01 5.24 0.47
CA ALA A 133 13.91 5.00 -0.48
C ALA A 133 13.65 6.20 -1.40
N ALA A 134 13.77 7.41 -0.87
CA ALA A 134 13.57 8.65 -1.61
C ALA A 134 14.53 8.83 -2.79
N GLN A 135 15.71 8.19 -2.78
CA GLN A 135 16.70 8.32 -3.86
C GLN A 135 16.38 7.47 -5.10
N HIS A 136 15.39 6.57 -5.02
CA HIS A 136 15.04 5.62 -6.10
C HIS A 136 13.83 6.08 -6.89
N ASP A 137 13.97 7.09 -7.75
CA ASP A 137 12.88 7.71 -8.53
C ASP A 137 12.15 6.76 -9.49
N ASN A 138 12.75 5.62 -9.86
CA ASN A 138 12.13 4.60 -10.71
C ASN A 138 11.18 3.67 -9.95
N ILE A 139 11.21 3.70 -8.61
CA ILE A 139 10.40 2.87 -7.74
C ILE A 139 9.35 3.75 -7.06
N LEU A 140 8.11 3.31 -7.07
CA LEU A 140 7.03 3.91 -6.29
C LEU A 140 6.99 3.25 -4.91
N PHE A 141 7.01 4.05 -3.85
CA PHE A 141 6.95 3.61 -2.47
C PHE A 141 5.63 4.01 -1.81
N PRO A 142 4.57 3.17 -1.87
CA PRO A 142 3.43 3.32 -0.98
C PRO A 142 3.87 3.06 0.46
N ILE A 143 3.58 3.98 1.39
CA ILE A 143 4.02 3.93 2.79
C ILE A 143 2.78 3.76 3.67
N PHE A 144 2.55 2.58 4.20
CA PHE A 144 1.42 2.31 5.10
C PHE A 144 1.71 2.87 6.48
N THR A 145 1.06 3.97 6.82
CA THR A 145 1.31 4.71 8.06
C THR A 145 0.03 4.99 8.84
N ASN A 146 0.18 5.06 10.16
CA ASN A 146 -0.89 5.51 11.05
C ASN A 146 -1.06 7.05 11.06
N GLY A 147 -0.24 7.79 10.32
CA GLY A 147 -0.34 9.23 10.16
C GLY A 147 0.27 10.08 11.27
N PHE A 148 0.72 9.51 12.40
CA PHE A 148 1.20 10.28 13.55
C PHE A 148 2.41 11.15 13.26
N PHE A 149 3.25 10.75 12.31
CA PHE A 149 4.50 11.43 11.98
C PHE A 149 4.41 12.29 10.72
N VAL A 150 3.21 12.48 10.16
CA VAL A 150 3.00 13.40 9.02
C VAL A 150 3.04 14.84 9.52
N HIS A 151 4.25 15.42 9.52
CA HIS A 151 4.54 16.79 9.91
C HIS A 151 5.68 17.35 9.03
N ASP A 152 6.11 18.58 9.28
CA ASP A 152 7.01 19.37 8.42
C ASP A 152 8.16 18.58 7.77
N LYS A 153 8.84 17.74 8.55
CA LYS A 153 9.96 16.92 8.08
C LYS A 153 9.55 15.97 6.96
N TYR A 154 8.44 15.25 7.13
CA TYR A 154 7.93 14.31 6.15
C TYR A 154 7.19 14.99 5.01
N LEU A 155 6.46 16.08 5.28
CA LEU A 155 5.84 16.88 4.24
C LEU A 155 6.88 17.41 3.25
N LYS A 156 8.04 17.86 3.76
CA LYS A 156 9.16 18.26 2.91
C LYS A 156 9.71 17.11 2.08
N LEU A 157 9.96 15.94 2.70
CA LEU A 157 10.44 14.76 1.99
C LEU A 157 9.48 14.36 0.85
N PHE A 158 8.19 14.29 1.12
CA PHE A 158 7.18 13.93 0.12
C PHE A 158 7.02 15.00 -0.98
N ASP A 159 7.28 16.28 -0.69
CA ASP A 159 7.29 17.34 -1.72
C ASP A 159 8.51 17.25 -2.63
N GLU A 160 9.66 16.92 -2.08
CA GLU A 160 10.92 16.77 -2.83
C GLU A 160 10.98 15.43 -3.61
N HIS A 161 10.37 14.36 -3.08
CA HIS A 161 10.43 12.99 -3.61
C HIS A 161 9.02 12.41 -3.81
N ARG A 162 8.45 12.65 -5.00
CA ARG A 162 7.06 12.29 -5.35
C ARG A 162 6.81 10.79 -5.54
N ASN A 163 7.86 9.98 -5.53
CA ASN A 163 7.80 8.53 -5.49
C ASN A 163 7.38 7.98 -4.10
N MET A 164 7.41 8.82 -3.06
CA MET A 164 7.04 8.49 -1.69
C MET A 164 5.57 8.85 -1.45
N ILE A 165 4.68 7.87 -1.45
CA ILE A 165 3.22 8.09 -1.34
C ILE A 165 2.70 7.59 0.01
N PRO A 166 2.34 8.48 0.95
CA PRO A 166 1.72 8.06 2.20
C PRO A 166 0.33 7.45 1.97
N ILE A 167 0.10 6.31 2.59
CA ILE A 167 -1.17 5.57 2.62
C ILE A 167 -1.65 5.57 4.07
N ILE A 168 -2.56 6.47 4.39
CA ILE A 168 -3.01 6.72 5.76
C ILE A 168 -4.01 5.65 6.18
N SER A 169 -3.76 5.02 7.31
CA SER A 169 -4.63 3.96 7.81
C SER A 169 -5.85 4.52 8.54
N ILE A 170 -7.07 4.16 8.09
CA ILE A 170 -8.36 4.56 8.64
C ILE A 170 -9.35 3.40 8.56
N GLU A 171 -10.35 3.33 9.46
CA GLU A 171 -11.28 2.19 9.54
C GLU A 171 -12.76 2.56 9.26
N GLY A 172 -13.02 3.76 8.82
CA GLY A 172 -14.35 4.33 8.62
C GLY A 172 -14.54 5.64 9.39
N ASP A 173 -15.62 5.77 10.14
CA ASP A 173 -15.90 6.92 10.99
C ASP A 173 -14.97 7.01 12.21
N ARG A 174 -15.19 8.02 13.04
CA ARG A 174 -14.47 8.21 14.31
C ARG A 174 -14.54 6.98 15.21
N LYS A 175 -15.76 6.48 15.38
CA LYS A 175 -16.00 5.38 16.32
C LYS A 175 -15.20 4.14 15.91
N LYS A 176 -15.31 3.72 14.67
CA LYS A 176 -14.61 2.53 14.16
C LYS A 176 -13.09 2.68 14.12
N THR A 177 -12.63 3.89 13.78
CA THR A 177 -11.18 4.17 13.76
C THR A 177 -10.61 4.18 15.18
N ASP A 178 -11.25 4.86 16.11
CA ASP A 178 -10.77 4.95 17.49
C ASP A 178 -10.92 3.61 18.25
N GLU A 179 -12.00 2.87 18.02
CA GLU A 179 -12.20 1.52 18.62
C GLU A 179 -11.07 0.56 18.21
N ARG A 180 -10.61 0.62 16.96
CA ARG A 180 -9.55 -0.28 16.49
C ARG A 180 -8.15 0.25 16.80
N ARG A 181 -7.91 1.55 16.62
CA ARG A 181 -6.56 2.14 16.61
C ARG A 181 -6.18 2.88 17.89
N GLY A 182 -7.17 3.17 18.74
CA GLY A 182 -7.02 3.93 19.98
C GLY A 182 -7.71 5.29 19.93
N GLU A 183 -8.11 5.77 21.08
CA GLU A 183 -8.83 7.05 21.23
C GLU A 183 -8.03 8.23 20.67
N GLY A 184 -8.71 9.09 19.88
CA GLY A 184 -8.13 10.28 19.26
C GLY A 184 -7.32 10.02 17.99
N VAL A 185 -7.17 8.77 17.55
CA VAL A 185 -6.46 8.44 16.30
C VAL A 185 -7.21 8.99 15.08
N TYR A 186 -8.54 8.96 15.10
CA TYR A 186 -9.33 9.53 14.00
C TYR A 186 -9.00 11.01 13.73
N ASP A 187 -8.94 11.84 14.77
CA ASP A 187 -8.58 13.26 14.60
C ASP A 187 -7.16 13.43 14.06
N ARG A 188 -6.25 12.56 14.48
CA ARG A 188 -4.87 12.56 14.01
C ARG A 188 -4.78 12.24 12.52
N VAL A 189 -5.46 11.19 12.05
CA VAL A 189 -5.43 10.81 10.62
C VAL A 189 -6.15 11.85 9.76
N MET A 190 -7.24 12.45 10.24
CA MET A 190 -7.91 13.55 9.55
C MET A 190 -6.98 14.76 9.37
N ASN A 191 -6.29 15.19 10.44
CA ASN A 191 -5.32 16.27 10.38
C ASN A 191 -4.16 15.95 9.41
N SER A 192 -3.69 14.70 9.39
CA SER A 192 -2.62 14.27 8.48
C SER A 192 -3.05 14.36 7.02
N MET A 193 -4.27 13.92 6.69
CA MET A 193 -4.83 14.05 5.34
C MET A 193 -5.01 15.51 4.93
N GLU A 194 -5.48 16.37 5.85
CA GLU A 194 -5.59 17.82 5.60
C GLU A 194 -4.24 18.48 5.34
N LEU A 195 -3.19 18.11 6.10
CA LEU A 195 -1.83 18.60 5.90
C LEU A 195 -1.27 18.17 4.53
N LEU A 196 -1.46 16.90 4.15
CA LEU A 196 -1.04 16.40 2.84
C LEU A 196 -1.74 17.15 1.71
N ASN A 197 -3.06 17.29 1.79
CA ASN A 197 -3.86 18.01 0.79
C ASN A 197 -3.46 19.49 0.69
N LYS A 198 -3.30 20.18 1.82
CA LYS A 198 -2.88 21.60 1.86
C LYS A 198 -1.51 21.82 1.20
N ASN A 199 -0.61 20.85 1.30
CA ASN A 199 0.71 20.92 0.67
C ASN A 199 0.71 20.38 -0.77
N GLY A 200 -0.45 20.02 -1.34
CA GLY A 200 -0.56 19.49 -2.70
C GLY A 200 0.16 18.17 -2.90
N LEU A 201 0.19 17.32 -1.87
CA LEU A 201 0.83 16.02 -1.88
C LEU A 201 -0.18 14.93 -2.20
N ILE A 202 0.20 14.00 -3.08
CA ILE A 202 -0.60 12.83 -3.35
C ILE A 202 -0.57 11.89 -2.14
N PHE A 203 -1.72 11.34 -1.79
CA PHE A 203 -1.85 10.33 -0.74
C PHE A 203 -3.03 9.40 -1.02
N GLY A 204 -2.98 8.24 -0.40
CA GLY A 204 -4.09 7.31 -0.33
C GLY A 204 -4.47 6.99 1.10
N VAL A 205 -5.45 6.11 1.25
CA VAL A 205 -5.80 5.51 2.54
C VAL A 205 -5.77 3.99 2.45
N SER A 206 -5.49 3.32 3.57
CA SER A 206 -5.72 1.89 3.74
C SER A 206 -6.82 1.65 4.74
N VAL A 207 -7.70 0.72 4.43
CA VAL A 207 -8.82 0.32 5.28
C VAL A 207 -8.73 -1.18 5.52
N THR A 208 -8.65 -1.59 6.77
CA THR A 208 -8.84 -3.00 7.11
C THR A 208 -10.32 -3.31 7.14
N VAL A 209 -10.78 -4.11 6.19
CA VAL A 209 -12.21 -4.43 6.04
C VAL A 209 -12.59 -5.58 6.94
N THR A 210 -13.60 -5.35 7.77
CA THR A 210 -14.22 -6.33 8.65
C THR A 210 -15.71 -6.43 8.35
N THR A 211 -16.37 -7.47 8.86
CA THR A 211 -17.85 -7.61 8.83
C THR A 211 -18.57 -6.41 9.44
N GLN A 212 -17.90 -5.69 10.36
CA GLN A 212 -18.50 -4.56 11.09
C GLN A 212 -18.39 -3.22 10.39
N ASN A 213 -17.36 -3.00 9.52
CA ASN A 213 -17.19 -1.72 8.86
C ASN A 213 -17.46 -1.74 7.35
N MET A 214 -17.57 -2.93 6.71
CA MET A 214 -17.67 -3.06 5.26
C MET A 214 -18.78 -2.22 4.64
N LYS A 215 -19.97 -2.16 5.25
CA LYS A 215 -21.10 -1.36 4.73
C LYS A 215 -20.80 0.12 4.66
N GLU A 216 -20.06 0.63 5.66
CA GLU A 216 -19.68 2.02 5.74
C GLU A 216 -18.55 2.36 4.76
N VAL A 217 -17.46 1.57 4.80
CA VAL A 217 -16.23 1.89 4.04
C VAL A 217 -16.39 1.73 2.53
N TYR A 218 -17.39 0.98 2.08
CA TYR A 218 -17.80 0.90 0.67
C TYR A 218 -18.94 1.86 0.32
N SER A 219 -19.44 2.66 1.28
CA SER A 219 -20.49 3.64 1.00
C SER A 219 -19.97 4.81 0.16
N ARG A 220 -20.87 5.40 -0.62
CA ARG A 220 -20.57 6.63 -1.37
C ARG A 220 -20.22 7.79 -0.44
N GLU A 221 -20.89 7.87 0.70
CA GLU A 221 -20.64 8.92 1.70
C GLU A 221 -19.19 8.89 2.19
N PHE A 222 -18.67 7.70 2.52
CA PHE A 222 -17.29 7.54 2.97
C PHE A 222 -16.29 7.92 1.87
N THR A 223 -16.48 7.40 0.67
CA THR A 223 -15.54 7.66 -0.45
C THR A 223 -15.62 9.10 -0.94
N ASP A 224 -16.80 9.75 -0.99
CA ASP A 224 -16.94 11.18 -1.31
C ASP A 224 -16.25 12.07 -0.27
N LYS A 225 -16.29 11.69 1.01
CA LYS A 225 -15.54 12.36 2.08
C LYS A 225 -14.03 12.27 1.82
N LEU A 226 -13.52 11.10 1.46
CA LEU A 226 -12.09 10.92 1.11
C LEU A 226 -11.70 11.77 -0.10
N VAL A 227 -12.54 11.80 -1.14
CA VAL A 227 -12.34 12.68 -2.31
C VAL A 227 -12.26 14.15 -1.90
N SER A 228 -13.17 14.59 -1.01
CA SER A 228 -13.19 15.99 -0.53
C SER A 228 -11.93 16.36 0.25
N LEU A 229 -11.29 15.40 0.90
CA LEU A 229 -10.01 15.56 1.60
C LEU A 229 -8.80 15.52 0.65
N GLY A 230 -9.00 15.24 -0.64
CA GLY A 230 -7.92 15.17 -1.63
C GLY A 230 -7.31 13.78 -1.80
N CYS A 231 -7.84 12.74 -1.15
CA CYS A 231 -7.39 11.36 -1.30
C CYS A 231 -7.48 10.89 -2.76
N LYS A 232 -6.49 10.10 -3.21
CA LYS A 232 -6.40 9.60 -4.60
C LYS A 232 -6.48 8.09 -4.72
N ALA A 233 -6.30 7.36 -3.62
CA ALA A 233 -6.37 5.91 -3.64
C ALA A 233 -6.98 5.36 -2.35
N VAL A 234 -7.75 4.28 -2.47
CA VAL A 234 -8.21 3.48 -1.33
C VAL A 234 -7.74 2.05 -1.52
N ILE A 235 -6.99 1.54 -0.54
CA ILE A 235 -6.54 0.16 -0.50
C ILE A 235 -7.34 -0.56 0.58
N TYR A 236 -8.26 -1.40 0.16
CA TYR A 236 -9.03 -2.26 1.05
C TYR A 236 -8.26 -3.54 1.33
N VAL A 237 -7.92 -3.75 2.59
CA VAL A 237 -7.21 -4.95 3.05
C VAL A 237 -8.18 -5.80 3.86
N GLU A 238 -8.40 -7.04 3.46
CA GLU A 238 -9.26 -7.96 4.19
C GLU A 238 -8.67 -8.27 5.55
N PHE A 239 -9.50 -8.23 6.60
CA PHE A 239 -9.08 -8.58 7.95
C PHE A 239 -8.79 -10.07 8.04
N VAL A 240 -7.59 -10.41 8.51
CA VAL A 240 -7.18 -11.79 8.81
C VAL A 240 -7.25 -11.98 10.32
N PRO A 241 -8.08 -12.89 10.83
CA PRO A 241 -8.19 -13.14 12.26
C PRO A 241 -6.93 -13.83 12.77
N VAL A 242 -6.43 -13.37 13.90
CA VAL A 242 -5.22 -13.90 14.56
C VAL A 242 -5.57 -14.66 15.85
N THR A 243 -6.81 -14.57 16.30
CA THR A 243 -7.37 -15.33 17.43
C THR A 243 -8.77 -15.85 17.06
N GLU A 244 -9.24 -16.90 17.76
CA GLU A 244 -10.58 -17.44 17.52
C GLU A 244 -11.69 -16.41 17.80
N GLU A 245 -11.51 -15.58 18.84
CA GLU A 245 -12.49 -14.54 19.20
C GLU A 245 -12.65 -13.46 18.12
N ALA A 246 -11.63 -13.26 17.30
CA ALA A 246 -11.67 -12.30 16.21
C ALA A 246 -12.21 -12.88 14.88
N SER A 247 -12.55 -14.18 14.85
CA SER A 247 -13.01 -14.87 13.63
C SER A 247 -14.28 -14.26 13.04
N ASP A 248 -15.19 -13.78 13.89
CA ASP A 248 -16.44 -13.16 13.44
C ASP A 248 -16.23 -11.79 12.75
N LEU A 249 -15.06 -11.20 12.90
CA LEU A 249 -14.68 -9.96 12.20
C LEU A 249 -14.20 -10.21 10.77
N ALA A 250 -13.77 -11.42 10.45
CA ALA A 250 -13.27 -11.76 9.13
C ALA A 250 -14.43 -11.91 8.15
N PRO A 251 -14.35 -11.30 6.95
CA PRO A 251 -15.32 -11.52 5.89
C PRO A 251 -15.41 -13.00 5.48
N GLY A 252 -16.61 -13.56 5.44
CA GLY A 252 -16.89 -14.87 4.90
C GLY A 252 -17.02 -14.83 3.37
N GLU A 253 -17.42 -15.95 2.76
CA GLU A 253 -17.52 -16.04 1.30
C GLU A 253 -18.53 -15.04 0.73
N LYS A 254 -19.70 -14.92 1.35
CA LYS A 254 -20.75 -13.98 0.95
C LYS A 254 -20.30 -12.52 1.06
N GLU A 255 -19.64 -12.16 2.15
CA GLU A 255 -19.09 -10.82 2.35
C GLU A 255 -18.01 -10.51 1.33
N ARG A 256 -17.17 -11.48 0.96
CA ARG A 256 -16.14 -11.32 -0.10
C ARG A 256 -16.75 -11.08 -1.48
N GLU A 257 -17.88 -11.74 -1.79
CA GLU A 257 -18.64 -11.47 -3.02
C GLU A 257 -19.18 -10.03 -3.02
N GLU A 258 -19.80 -9.61 -1.90
CA GLU A 258 -20.29 -8.24 -1.72
C GLU A 258 -19.17 -7.19 -1.82
N MET A 259 -18.01 -7.48 -1.25
CA MET A 259 -16.80 -6.62 -1.38
C MET A 259 -16.40 -6.45 -2.84
N GLN A 260 -16.38 -7.53 -3.62
CA GLN A 260 -16.01 -7.52 -5.04
C GLN A 260 -17.00 -6.70 -5.89
N GLU A 261 -18.29 -6.84 -5.63
CA GLU A 261 -19.33 -6.05 -6.30
C GLU A 261 -19.18 -4.56 -5.96
N ASN A 262 -18.97 -4.22 -4.68
CA ASN A 262 -18.77 -2.86 -4.22
C ASN A 262 -17.54 -2.20 -4.86
N ILE A 263 -16.40 -2.89 -4.91
CA ILE A 263 -15.19 -2.40 -5.59
C ILE A 263 -15.47 -2.13 -7.07
N SER A 264 -16.13 -3.08 -7.74
CA SER A 264 -16.45 -2.93 -9.15
C SER A 264 -17.37 -1.74 -9.42
N ARG A 265 -18.31 -1.48 -8.51
CA ARG A 265 -19.20 -0.31 -8.54
C ARG A 265 -18.40 0.98 -8.32
N LEU A 266 -17.59 1.06 -7.27
CA LEU A 266 -16.81 2.26 -6.94
C LEU A 266 -15.84 2.64 -8.07
N ARG A 267 -15.17 1.68 -8.69
CA ARG A 267 -14.29 1.92 -9.85
C ARG A 267 -15.02 2.55 -11.04
N LYS A 268 -16.30 2.23 -11.22
CA LYS A 268 -17.13 2.83 -12.29
C LYS A 268 -17.66 4.22 -11.91
N GLU A 269 -18.05 4.39 -10.65
CA GLU A 269 -18.70 5.60 -10.18
C GLU A 269 -17.73 6.74 -9.85
N GLN A 270 -16.48 6.42 -9.48
CA GLN A 270 -15.44 7.36 -9.05
C GLN A 270 -14.11 7.14 -9.79
N PRO A 271 -14.08 7.39 -11.11
CA PRO A 271 -12.88 7.16 -11.93
C PRO A 271 -11.71 8.10 -11.60
N GLU A 272 -11.91 9.10 -10.72
CA GLU A 272 -10.89 10.00 -10.19
C GLU A 272 -10.12 9.41 -9.00
N MET A 273 -10.52 8.23 -8.51
CA MET A 273 -9.87 7.51 -7.43
C MET A 273 -9.40 6.12 -7.89
N VAL A 274 -8.30 5.67 -7.33
CA VAL A 274 -7.80 4.31 -7.49
C VAL A 274 -8.35 3.45 -6.36
N PHE A 275 -8.99 2.34 -6.68
CA PHE A 275 -9.48 1.36 -5.70
C PHE A 275 -8.76 0.03 -5.88
N ILE A 276 -8.10 -0.44 -4.81
CA ILE A 276 -7.38 -1.71 -4.77
C ILE A 276 -7.97 -2.57 -3.66
N ALA A 277 -8.22 -3.85 -3.92
CA ALA A 277 -8.65 -4.82 -2.92
C ALA A 277 -7.58 -5.91 -2.76
N PHE A 278 -7.10 -6.11 -1.54
CA PHE A 278 -6.15 -7.16 -1.22
C PHE A 278 -6.74 -8.10 -0.14
N PRO A 279 -6.84 -9.41 -0.40
CA PRO A 279 -6.46 -10.14 -1.62
C PRO A 279 -7.55 -10.19 -2.70
N GLY A 280 -8.63 -9.41 -2.61
CA GLY A 280 -9.79 -9.50 -3.49
C GLY A 280 -9.45 -9.48 -4.98
N ASP A 281 -8.52 -8.63 -5.39
CA ASP A 281 -8.08 -8.52 -6.79
C ASP A 281 -7.25 -9.74 -7.28
N GLU A 282 -6.76 -10.59 -6.36
CA GLU A 282 -6.02 -11.80 -6.72
C GLU A 282 -6.88 -12.89 -7.37
N LYS A 283 -8.20 -12.87 -7.15
CA LYS A 283 -9.11 -13.84 -7.79
C LYS A 283 -9.02 -13.82 -9.33
N SER A 284 -8.77 -12.64 -9.91
CA SER A 284 -8.58 -12.47 -11.33
C SER A 284 -7.17 -12.77 -11.83
N SER A 285 -6.22 -13.05 -10.93
CA SER A 285 -4.81 -13.38 -11.25
C SER A 285 -4.51 -14.87 -11.31
N GLY A 286 -5.54 -15.71 -11.41
CA GLY A 286 -5.36 -17.16 -11.41
C GLY A 286 -4.92 -17.73 -10.05
N GLY A 287 -5.19 -17.05 -8.95
CA GLY A 287 -4.91 -17.45 -7.57
C GLY A 287 -3.93 -16.55 -6.83
N CYS A 288 -3.43 -17.02 -5.69
CA CYS A 288 -2.53 -16.27 -4.83
C CYS A 288 -1.27 -15.77 -5.58
N VAL A 289 -0.92 -14.50 -5.39
CA VAL A 289 0.24 -13.84 -6.01
C VAL A 289 1.45 -13.76 -5.07
N ALA A 290 1.36 -14.31 -3.86
CA ALA A 290 2.48 -14.37 -2.91
C ALA A 290 3.57 -15.38 -3.34
N ALA A 291 4.55 -15.58 -2.49
CA ALA A 291 5.68 -16.53 -2.66
C ALA A 291 6.50 -16.29 -3.94
N GLY A 292 6.70 -15.03 -4.31
CA GLY A 292 7.47 -14.65 -5.48
C GLY A 292 6.71 -14.66 -6.80
N ARG A 293 5.47 -15.20 -6.84
CA ARG A 293 4.66 -15.22 -8.07
C ARG A 293 4.30 -13.82 -8.56
N GLY A 294 3.86 -12.92 -7.71
CA GLY A 294 3.58 -11.51 -7.99
C GLY A 294 4.35 -10.59 -7.04
N PHE A 295 4.57 -11.05 -5.81
CA PHE A 295 5.39 -10.37 -4.82
C PHE A 295 6.03 -11.36 -3.84
N PHE A 296 7.00 -10.89 -3.09
CA PHE A 296 7.48 -11.50 -1.86
C PHE A 296 7.66 -10.42 -0.79
N HIS A 297 7.80 -10.86 0.46
CA HIS A 297 7.96 -10.00 1.60
C HIS A 297 9.41 -10.04 2.09
N ILE A 298 9.97 -8.87 2.45
CA ILE A 298 11.25 -8.76 3.16
C ILE A 298 10.94 -8.20 4.55
N ASN A 299 11.31 -8.98 5.58
CA ASN A 299 11.13 -8.57 6.96
C ASN A 299 12.21 -7.60 7.44
N SER A 300 12.06 -7.03 8.63
CA SER A 300 12.97 -6.02 9.18
C SER A 300 14.42 -6.50 9.40
N HIS A 301 14.65 -7.80 9.36
CA HIS A 301 15.97 -8.41 9.52
C HIS A 301 16.58 -8.84 8.18
N GLY A 302 15.91 -8.59 7.05
CA GLY A 302 16.37 -8.93 5.72
C GLY A 302 15.97 -10.35 5.26
N GLY A 303 15.18 -11.08 6.03
CA GLY A 303 14.64 -12.38 5.63
C GLY A 303 13.58 -12.22 4.55
N ALA A 304 13.73 -12.95 3.43
CA ALA A 304 12.69 -13.05 2.40
C ALA A 304 11.67 -14.12 2.82
N GLU A 305 10.41 -13.75 2.74
CA GLU A 305 9.25 -14.55 3.17
C GLU A 305 8.24 -14.65 2.02
N PRO A 306 7.49 -15.77 1.93
CA PRO A 306 6.48 -15.96 0.90
C PRO A 306 5.28 -15.00 1.04
#